data_6d8a6f99ad1f596df8a15233746dc41f
#
_entry.id   6d8a6f99ad1f596df8a15233746dc41f
#
_cell.length_a   1.000
_cell.length_b   1.000
_cell.length_c   1.000
_cell.angle_alpha   90.00
_cell.angle_beta   90.00
_cell.angle_gamma   90.00
#
_symmetry.space_group_name_H-M   'P 1'
#
loop_
_entity.id
_entity.type
_entity.pdbx_description
1 polymer ?
#
loop_
_entity_poly.entity_id
_entity_poly.type
_entity_poly.pdbx_seq_one_letter_code
_entity_poly.pdbx_strand_id
1 'polypeptide(L)'
;MKLGMVGLPNVGKSTLFNAITKAGAESANYPFCTIEPNVGVVSVPDKRLDVLEKMYNTKKKVYTAIEFYDIAGLVKGASKGEGLGNKFLSHIREVEAIVHVVRCFDDGNVVHVEGSVDPIRDIETINLELIFSDLEVLERRMEKSVKLARSGDKTAKYEYEIMGRIKEQLEAGKPVRTLEVTEEENVFIKSLFLITSKQVLYSCNISAFSSSSSPDNSSSILALTTITSEFSSAA
;
A
#
# COMPACT_ATOMS: atom_id res chain seq x y z
N MET A 1 -7.45 7.85 -8.06
CA MET A 1 -6.39 7.39 -7.14
C MET A 1 -6.60 5.91 -6.86
N LYS A 2 -5.57 5.09 -7.04
CA LYS A 2 -5.59 3.64 -6.83
C LYS A 2 -4.83 3.28 -5.56
N LEU A 3 -5.49 2.58 -4.63
CA LEU A 3 -4.91 2.13 -3.37
C LEU A 3 -4.90 0.60 -3.32
N GLY A 4 -3.73 0.00 -3.05
CA GLY A 4 -3.61 -1.44 -2.85
C GLY A 4 -3.65 -1.80 -1.37
N MET A 5 -4.57 -2.68 -0.98
CA MET A 5 -4.64 -3.17 0.39
C MET A 5 -3.76 -4.41 0.54
N VAL A 6 -2.80 -4.35 1.44
CA VAL A 6 -1.86 -5.44 1.73
C VAL A 6 -1.92 -5.81 3.21
N GLY A 7 -1.46 -7.00 3.54
CA GLY A 7 -1.37 -7.48 4.92
C GLY A 7 -1.23 -9.00 4.96
N LEU A 8 -0.83 -9.53 6.10
CA LEU A 8 -0.77 -10.96 6.34
C LEU A 8 -2.17 -11.61 6.27
N PRO A 9 -2.27 -12.91 6.11
CA PRO A 9 -3.56 -13.61 6.24
C PRO A 9 -4.20 -13.37 7.62
N ASN A 10 -5.52 -13.35 7.66
CA ASN A 10 -6.33 -13.22 8.89
C ASN A 10 -6.13 -11.92 9.69
N VAL A 11 -5.66 -10.85 9.06
CA VAL A 11 -5.54 -9.53 9.70
C VAL A 11 -6.81 -8.67 9.59
N GLY A 12 -7.85 -9.16 8.89
CA GLY A 12 -9.10 -8.44 8.65
C GLY A 12 -9.12 -7.59 7.37
N LYS A 13 -8.17 -7.81 6.45
CA LYS A 13 -8.05 -7.07 5.19
C LYS A 13 -9.34 -7.07 4.36
N SER A 14 -9.90 -8.26 4.05
CA SER A 14 -11.15 -8.36 3.27
C SER A 14 -12.37 -7.85 4.04
N THR A 15 -12.36 -7.90 5.38
CA THR A 15 -13.39 -7.29 6.21
C THR A 15 -13.38 -5.76 6.06
N LEU A 16 -12.20 -5.16 6.13
CA LEU A 16 -12.01 -3.73 5.90
C LEU A 16 -12.41 -3.33 4.48
N PHE A 17 -11.96 -4.07 3.48
CA PHE A 17 -12.34 -3.85 2.09
C PHE A 17 -13.84 -3.85 1.89
N ASN A 18 -14.52 -4.89 2.40
CA ASN A 18 -15.98 -5.01 2.31
C ASN A 18 -16.71 -3.88 3.06
N ALA A 19 -16.21 -3.47 4.23
CA ALA A 19 -16.81 -2.38 4.99
C ALA A 19 -16.71 -1.04 4.22
N ILE A 20 -15.56 -0.74 3.66
CA ILE A 20 -15.33 0.50 2.90
C ILE A 20 -16.16 0.49 1.59
N THR A 21 -16.15 -0.62 0.86
CA THR A 21 -16.78 -0.70 -0.46
C THR A 21 -18.30 -0.84 -0.38
N LYS A 22 -18.84 -1.51 0.66
CA LYS A 22 -20.29 -1.56 0.90
C LYS A 22 -20.86 -0.21 1.33
N ALA A 23 -20.13 0.57 2.12
CA ALA A 23 -20.51 1.92 2.46
C ALA A 23 -20.54 2.86 1.26
N GLY A 24 -19.80 2.52 0.19
CA GLY A 24 -19.73 3.25 -1.07
C GLY A 24 -20.67 2.73 -2.19
N ALA A 25 -21.66 1.90 -1.87
CA ALA A 25 -22.54 1.25 -2.86
C ALA A 25 -23.31 2.23 -3.78
N GLU A 26 -23.38 3.52 -3.46
CA GLU A 26 -23.88 4.56 -4.40
C GLU A 26 -22.90 4.86 -5.55
N SER A 27 -21.70 4.28 -5.53
CA SER A 27 -20.65 4.52 -6.54
C SER A 27 -20.86 3.75 -7.86
N ALA A 28 -21.88 2.91 -7.97
CA ALA A 28 -22.20 2.12 -9.17
C ALA A 28 -22.48 2.95 -10.45
N ASN A 29 -22.55 4.28 -10.33
CA ASN A 29 -22.84 5.21 -11.44
C ASN A 29 -21.60 5.96 -11.96
N TYR A 30 -20.37 5.54 -11.63
CA TYR A 30 -19.16 6.15 -12.20
C TYR A 30 -18.93 5.64 -13.63
N PRO A 31 -18.94 6.51 -14.64
CA PRO A 31 -18.96 6.12 -16.05
C PRO A 31 -17.67 5.49 -16.58
N PHE A 32 -16.62 5.34 -15.76
CA PHE A 32 -15.31 4.81 -16.18
C PHE A 32 -14.75 3.71 -15.26
N CYS A 33 -15.57 3.16 -14.37
CA CYS A 33 -15.12 2.08 -13.49
C CYS A 33 -15.40 0.72 -14.10
N THR A 34 -14.37 -0.02 -14.42
CA THR A 34 -14.45 -1.44 -14.75
C THR A 34 -14.76 -2.20 -13.48
N ILE A 35 -15.82 -3.00 -13.45
CA ILE A 35 -16.13 -3.89 -12.32
C ILE A 35 -15.21 -5.10 -12.45
N GLU A 36 -14.05 -5.03 -11.84
CA GLU A 36 -13.15 -6.18 -11.71
C GLU A 36 -13.35 -6.84 -10.35
N PRO A 37 -13.25 -8.18 -10.25
CA PRO A 37 -13.26 -8.84 -8.95
C PRO A 37 -12.11 -8.31 -8.09
N ASN A 38 -12.41 -8.03 -6.82
CA ASN A 38 -11.49 -7.44 -5.85
C ASN A 38 -11.13 -5.95 -6.04
N VAL A 39 -11.88 -5.20 -6.85
CA VAL A 39 -11.77 -3.74 -6.94
C VAL A 39 -13.04 -3.10 -6.40
N GLY A 40 -12.87 -2.20 -5.44
CA GLY A 40 -13.95 -1.41 -4.86
C GLY A 40 -13.75 0.07 -5.12
N VAL A 41 -14.79 0.77 -5.57
CA VAL A 41 -14.75 2.20 -5.84
C VAL A 41 -15.54 2.93 -4.78
N VAL A 42 -14.91 3.93 -4.15
CA VAL A 42 -15.50 4.72 -3.07
C VAL A 42 -15.45 6.19 -3.44
N SER A 43 -16.60 6.86 -3.37
CA SER A 43 -16.69 8.31 -3.53
C SER A 43 -16.15 9.01 -2.29
N VAL A 44 -15.40 10.08 -2.49
CA VAL A 44 -14.91 10.95 -1.42
C VAL A 44 -15.85 12.14 -1.28
N PRO A 45 -16.71 12.21 -0.24
CA PRO A 45 -17.59 13.35 -0.03
C PRO A 45 -16.79 14.62 0.19
N ASP A 46 -17.16 15.70 -0.51
CA ASP A 46 -16.53 17.01 -0.35
C ASP A 46 -17.62 18.10 -0.18
N LYS A 47 -17.69 18.65 1.02
CA LYS A 47 -18.67 19.71 1.36
C LYS A 47 -18.48 20.97 0.50
N ARG A 48 -17.30 21.21 -0.06
CA ARG A 48 -17.07 22.35 -0.96
C ARG A 48 -17.84 22.21 -2.25
N LEU A 49 -17.98 20.98 -2.76
CA LEU A 49 -18.81 20.70 -3.95
C LEU A 49 -20.30 20.94 -3.68
N ASP A 50 -20.77 20.69 -2.45
CA ASP A 50 -22.18 20.96 -2.06
C ASP A 50 -22.47 22.47 -2.07
N VAL A 51 -21.50 23.28 -1.65
CA VAL A 51 -21.59 24.75 -1.70
C VAL A 51 -21.58 25.25 -3.15
N LEU A 52 -20.66 24.77 -3.97
CA LEU A 52 -20.55 25.15 -5.38
C LEU A 52 -21.79 24.75 -6.20
N GLU A 53 -22.34 23.56 -5.93
CA GLU A 53 -23.58 23.09 -6.53
C GLU A 53 -24.73 24.08 -6.28
N LYS A 54 -24.89 24.52 -5.03
CA LYS A 54 -25.93 25.50 -4.65
C LYS A 54 -25.70 26.88 -5.28
N MET A 55 -24.43 27.33 -5.35
CA MET A 55 -24.08 28.63 -5.91
C MET A 55 -24.34 28.71 -7.42
N TYR A 56 -24.01 27.65 -8.15
CA TYR A 56 -24.06 27.64 -9.62
C TYR A 56 -25.23 26.86 -10.20
N ASN A 57 -26.08 26.26 -9.35
CA ASN A 57 -27.24 25.45 -9.74
C ASN A 57 -26.88 24.41 -10.82
N THR A 58 -25.80 23.65 -10.55
CA THR A 58 -25.24 22.70 -11.50
C THR A 58 -26.16 21.49 -11.71
N LYS A 59 -26.27 21.01 -12.97
CA LYS A 59 -27.10 19.84 -13.30
C LYS A 59 -26.52 18.51 -12.80
N LYS A 60 -25.21 18.48 -12.52
CA LYS A 60 -24.52 17.24 -12.12
C LYS A 60 -23.37 17.58 -11.17
N LYS A 61 -23.30 16.87 -10.06
CA LYS A 61 -22.19 16.87 -9.10
C LYS A 61 -21.48 15.53 -9.17
N VAL A 62 -20.16 15.54 -9.28
CA VAL A 62 -19.32 14.34 -9.33
C VAL A 62 -18.23 14.47 -8.29
N TYR A 63 -18.23 13.57 -7.33
CA TYR A 63 -17.16 13.47 -6.33
C TYR A 63 -15.92 12.78 -6.90
N THR A 64 -14.76 13.05 -6.32
CA THR A 64 -13.57 12.25 -6.57
C THR A 64 -13.79 10.81 -6.10
N ALA A 65 -13.28 9.84 -6.85
CA ALA A 65 -13.34 8.44 -6.48
C ALA A 65 -11.95 7.89 -6.15
N ILE A 66 -11.92 6.98 -5.17
CA ILE A 66 -10.76 6.17 -4.82
C ILE A 66 -11.08 4.72 -5.17
N GLU A 67 -10.18 4.08 -5.90
CA GLU A 67 -10.25 2.65 -6.19
C GLU A 67 -9.41 1.88 -5.18
N PHE A 68 -10.04 0.97 -4.46
CA PHE A 68 -9.37 0.04 -3.55
C PHE A 68 -9.22 -1.31 -4.21
N TYR A 69 -8.01 -1.83 -4.19
CA TYR A 69 -7.67 -3.16 -4.69
C TYR A 69 -7.45 -4.10 -3.52
N ASP A 70 -8.33 -5.09 -3.30
CA ASP A 70 -8.08 -6.16 -2.32
C ASP A 70 -7.05 -7.13 -2.89
N ILE A 71 -5.81 -6.88 -2.58
CA ILE A 71 -4.70 -7.70 -3.03
C ILE A 71 -4.56 -8.87 -2.05
N ALA A 72 -4.50 -10.10 -2.54
CA ALA A 72 -4.42 -11.31 -1.70
C ALA A 72 -3.34 -11.20 -0.62
N GLY A 73 -3.53 -11.88 0.53
CA GLY A 73 -2.59 -11.79 1.65
C GLY A 73 -1.17 -12.21 1.25
N LEU A 74 -0.20 -11.37 1.62
CA LEU A 74 1.22 -11.65 1.43
C LEU A 74 1.65 -12.66 2.49
N VAL A 75 2.25 -13.75 2.07
CA VAL A 75 2.88 -14.73 2.97
C VAL A 75 4.38 -14.65 2.81
N LYS A 76 5.10 -14.98 3.87
CA LYS A 76 6.56 -15.07 3.87
C LYS A 76 7.05 -15.98 2.74
N GLY A 77 8.01 -15.51 1.94
CA GLY A 77 8.51 -16.22 0.78
C GLY A 77 7.75 -15.97 -0.52
N ALA A 78 6.80 -15.04 -0.55
CA ALA A 78 6.04 -14.70 -1.76
C ALA A 78 6.93 -14.12 -2.87
N SER A 79 8.03 -13.45 -2.52
CA SER A 79 9.02 -12.93 -3.46
C SER A 79 9.83 -14.02 -4.16
N LYS A 80 9.97 -15.21 -3.53
CA LYS A 80 10.71 -16.36 -4.06
C LYS A 80 9.82 -17.41 -4.74
N GLY A 81 8.49 -17.24 -4.67
CA GLY A 81 7.51 -18.21 -5.20
C GLY A 81 7.22 -18.01 -6.68
N GLU A 82 7.22 -19.12 -7.44
CA GLU A 82 6.70 -19.13 -8.81
C GLU A 82 5.15 -19.03 -8.77
N GLY A 83 4.59 -18.12 -9.57
CA GLY A 83 3.15 -18.05 -9.85
C GLY A 83 2.37 -17.00 -9.06
N LEU A 84 1.72 -17.35 -7.95
CA LEU A 84 0.78 -16.45 -7.24
C LEU A 84 1.46 -15.22 -6.62
N GLY A 85 2.69 -15.37 -6.10
CA GLY A 85 3.45 -14.25 -5.51
C GLY A 85 3.78 -13.17 -6.54
N ASN A 86 4.20 -13.54 -7.74
CA ASN A 86 4.53 -12.59 -8.80
C ASN A 86 3.29 -11.84 -9.33
N LYS A 87 2.12 -12.49 -9.41
CA LYS A 87 0.86 -11.80 -9.76
C LYS A 87 0.46 -10.79 -8.71
N PHE A 88 0.59 -11.15 -7.44
CA PHE A 88 0.35 -10.27 -6.31
C PHE A 88 1.23 -9.00 -6.38
N LEU A 89 2.54 -9.18 -6.57
CA LEU A 89 3.49 -8.07 -6.66
C LEU A 89 3.24 -7.18 -7.88
N SER A 90 2.77 -7.74 -9.00
CA SER A 90 2.40 -6.95 -10.18
C SER A 90 1.22 -6.01 -9.89
N HIS A 91 0.19 -6.47 -9.19
CA HIS A 91 -0.94 -5.62 -8.81
C HIS A 91 -0.53 -4.48 -7.86
N ILE A 92 0.39 -4.74 -6.91
CA ILE A 92 0.91 -3.66 -6.04
C ILE A 92 1.72 -2.63 -6.86
N ARG A 93 2.39 -3.04 -7.94
CA ARG A 93 3.13 -2.09 -8.78
C ARG A 93 2.24 -1.10 -9.50
N GLU A 94 1.00 -1.46 -9.79
CA GLU A 94 0.03 -0.63 -10.53
C GLU A 94 -0.69 0.41 -9.66
N VAL A 95 -0.71 0.25 -8.33
CA VAL A 95 -1.37 1.19 -7.43
C VAL A 95 -0.48 2.39 -7.10
N GLU A 96 -1.09 3.51 -6.73
CA GLU A 96 -0.38 4.75 -6.41
C GLU A 96 0.14 4.78 -4.96
N ALA A 97 -0.60 4.15 -4.02
CA ALA A 97 -0.21 4.03 -2.62
C ALA A 97 -0.71 2.71 -2.02
N ILE A 98 -0.19 2.36 -0.86
CA ILE A 98 -0.46 1.10 -0.17
C ILE A 98 -1.22 1.37 1.12
N VAL A 99 -2.28 0.61 1.37
CA VAL A 99 -2.93 0.51 2.68
C VAL A 99 -2.48 -0.81 3.32
N HIS A 100 -1.62 -0.72 4.31
CA HIS A 100 -1.11 -1.88 5.03
C HIS A 100 -2.00 -2.17 6.24
N VAL A 101 -2.78 -3.23 6.16
CA VAL A 101 -3.68 -3.67 7.23
C VAL A 101 -2.89 -4.54 8.21
N VAL A 102 -2.86 -4.10 9.47
CA VAL A 102 -2.07 -4.73 10.55
C VAL A 102 -2.99 -5.23 11.63
N ARG A 103 -2.80 -6.47 12.07
CA ARG A 103 -3.56 -7.06 13.18
C ARG A 103 -3.01 -6.57 14.50
N CYS A 104 -3.83 -5.87 15.27
CA CYS A 104 -3.52 -5.37 16.61
C CYS A 104 -4.52 -5.89 17.65
N PHE A 105 -5.21 -7.00 17.36
CA PHE A 105 -6.14 -7.65 18.27
C PHE A 105 -5.74 -9.10 18.50
N ASP A 106 -6.06 -9.61 19.69
CA ASP A 106 -5.91 -11.02 20.01
C ASP A 106 -7.29 -11.69 20.03
N ASP A 107 -7.41 -12.82 19.30
CA ASP A 107 -8.63 -13.64 19.26
C ASP A 107 -8.21 -15.09 19.07
N GLY A 108 -8.49 -15.91 20.08
CA GLY A 108 -8.12 -17.33 20.08
C GLY A 108 -8.82 -18.17 18.97
N ASN A 109 -9.92 -17.65 18.38
CA ASN A 109 -10.63 -18.32 17.27
C ASN A 109 -10.01 -17.98 15.90
N VAL A 110 -9.15 -16.97 15.82
CA VAL A 110 -8.53 -16.52 14.58
C VAL A 110 -7.04 -16.83 14.61
N VAL A 111 -6.62 -17.85 13.86
CA VAL A 111 -5.22 -18.29 13.81
C VAL A 111 -4.35 -17.19 13.24
N HIS A 112 -3.23 -16.90 13.93
CA HIS A 112 -2.17 -16.04 13.41
C HIS A 112 -1.12 -16.86 12.67
N VAL A 113 -0.64 -16.40 11.52
CA VAL A 113 0.32 -17.13 10.66
C VAL A 113 1.63 -17.40 11.38
N GLU A 114 2.09 -16.44 12.21
CA GLU A 114 3.34 -16.54 13.00
C GLU A 114 3.09 -17.03 14.44
N GLY A 115 1.88 -17.52 14.75
CA GLY A 115 1.53 -18.10 16.07
C GLY A 115 1.24 -17.08 17.17
N SER A 116 1.65 -15.83 17.05
CA SER A 116 1.40 -14.75 18.02
C SER A 116 1.17 -13.43 17.32
N VAL A 117 0.39 -12.54 17.95
CA VAL A 117 0.15 -11.19 17.45
C VAL A 117 1.35 -10.30 17.82
N ASP A 118 2.03 -9.78 16.81
CA ASP A 118 3.11 -8.79 16.94
C ASP A 118 3.07 -7.85 15.74
N PRO A 119 2.42 -6.68 15.90
CA PRO A 119 2.19 -5.75 14.79
C PRO A 119 3.48 -5.24 14.15
N ILE A 120 4.55 -5.04 14.92
CA ILE A 120 5.82 -4.51 14.41
C ILE A 120 6.51 -5.57 13.56
N ARG A 121 6.65 -6.79 14.06
CA ARG A 121 7.18 -7.94 13.31
C ARG A 121 6.40 -8.18 12.02
N ASP A 122 5.08 -8.07 12.07
CA ASP A 122 4.21 -8.31 10.92
C ASP A 122 4.41 -7.22 9.84
N ILE A 123 4.60 -5.96 10.24
CA ILE A 123 4.96 -4.85 9.35
C ILE A 123 6.33 -5.10 8.71
N GLU A 124 7.33 -5.47 9.51
CA GLU A 124 8.68 -5.75 9.04
C GLU A 124 8.71 -6.93 8.06
N THR A 125 7.95 -7.99 8.34
CA THR A 125 7.81 -9.15 7.44
C THR A 125 7.32 -8.73 6.07
N ILE A 126 6.25 -7.94 6.00
CA ILE A 126 5.71 -7.43 4.72
C ILE A 126 6.73 -6.50 4.04
N ASN A 127 7.34 -5.58 4.78
CA ASN A 127 8.34 -4.68 4.20
C ASN A 127 9.51 -5.45 3.59
N LEU A 128 10.01 -6.49 4.23
CA LEU A 128 11.10 -7.33 3.71
C LEU A 128 10.71 -8.05 2.41
N GLU A 129 9.49 -8.60 2.31
CA GLU A 129 9.02 -9.23 1.08
C GLU A 129 8.94 -8.23 -0.10
N LEU A 130 8.48 -7.00 0.17
CA LEU A 130 8.45 -5.93 -0.83
C LEU A 130 9.87 -5.48 -1.24
N ILE A 131 10.80 -5.41 -0.29
CA ILE A 131 12.20 -5.08 -0.51
C ILE A 131 12.87 -6.12 -1.41
N PHE A 132 12.69 -7.42 -1.12
CA PHE A 132 13.24 -8.48 -1.96
C PHE A 132 12.72 -8.41 -3.40
N SER A 133 11.43 -8.14 -3.57
CA SER A 133 10.85 -7.94 -4.90
C SER A 133 11.45 -6.74 -5.63
N ASP A 134 11.72 -5.65 -4.93
CA ASP A 134 12.31 -4.46 -5.54
C ASP A 134 13.79 -4.65 -5.87
N LEU A 135 14.54 -5.35 -5.02
CA LEU A 135 15.93 -5.71 -5.29
C LEU A 135 16.07 -6.49 -6.61
N GLU A 136 15.22 -7.50 -6.82
CA GLU A 136 15.24 -8.29 -8.05
C GLU A 136 14.99 -7.43 -9.31
N VAL A 137 14.02 -6.52 -9.23
CA VAL A 137 13.72 -5.60 -10.36
C VAL A 137 14.87 -4.62 -10.60
N LEU A 138 15.42 -4.07 -9.51
CA LEU A 138 16.51 -3.10 -9.57
C LEU A 138 17.78 -3.73 -10.16
N GLU A 139 18.14 -4.92 -9.72
CA GLU A 139 19.31 -5.64 -10.23
C GLU A 139 19.21 -5.91 -11.73
N ARG A 140 18.06 -6.41 -12.19
CA ARG A 140 17.82 -6.60 -13.64
C ARG A 140 17.91 -5.28 -14.43
N ARG A 141 17.48 -4.16 -13.83
CA ARG A 141 17.61 -2.83 -14.46
C ARG A 141 19.05 -2.38 -14.51
N MET A 142 19.81 -2.56 -13.43
CA MET A 142 21.22 -2.22 -13.34
C MET A 142 22.07 -3.02 -14.36
N GLU A 143 21.84 -4.32 -14.50
CA GLU A 143 22.51 -5.17 -15.50
C GLU A 143 22.33 -4.66 -16.93
N LYS A 144 21.14 -4.18 -17.27
CA LYS A 144 20.87 -3.60 -18.60
C LYS A 144 21.53 -2.24 -18.79
N SER A 145 21.61 -1.44 -17.71
CA SER A 145 22.13 -0.06 -17.78
C SER A 145 23.64 0.03 -17.66
N VAL A 146 24.33 -0.98 -17.12
CA VAL A 146 25.77 -0.94 -16.82
C VAL A 146 26.64 -0.65 -18.05
N LYS A 147 26.29 -1.19 -19.22
CA LYS A 147 27.05 -0.98 -20.45
C LYS A 147 26.98 0.48 -20.91
N LEU A 148 25.78 1.07 -20.84
CA LEU A 148 25.56 2.45 -21.22
C LEU A 148 26.22 3.42 -20.22
N ALA A 149 26.11 3.14 -18.92
CA ALA A 149 26.79 3.91 -17.89
C ALA A 149 28.33 3.93 -18.05
N ARG A 150 28.91 2.81 -18.55
CA ARG A 150 30.35 2.71 -18.82
C ARG A 150 30.80 3.34 -20.16
N SER A 151 29.87 3.62 -21.07
CA SER A 151 30.20 4.21 -22.40
C SER A 151 30.46 5.71 -22.34
N GLY A 152 30.37 6.35 -21.18
CA GLY A 152 30.61 7.79 -21.00
C GLY A 152 29.35 8.66 -21.07
N ASP A 153 28.17 8.05 -21.21
CA ASP A 153 26.90 8.77 -21.12
C ASP A 153 26.69 9.28 -19.69
N LYS A 154 26.66 10.60 -19.54
CA LYS A 154 26.56 11.26 -18.23
C LYS A 154 25.24 10.98 -17.53
N THR A 155 24.14 10.93 -18.29
CA THR A 155 22.80 10.68 -17.72
C THR A 155 22.70 9.23 -17.24
N ALA A 156 23.14 8.28 -18.06
CA ALA A 156 23.14 6.87 -17.69
C ALA A 156 24.06 6.59 -16.49
N LYS A 157 25.20 7.28 -16.39
CA LYS A 157 26.08 7.16 -15.23
C LYS A 157 25.40 7.70 -13.96
N TYR A 158 24.76 8.87 -14.01
CA TYR A 158 24.03 9.46 -12.89
C TYR A 158 22.87 8.55 -12.42
N GLU A 159 22.05 8.05 -13.37
CA GLU A 159 20.98 7.11 -13.07
C GLU A 159 21.50 5.82 -12.41
N TYR A 160 22.66 5.32 -12.88
CA TYR A 160 23.27 4.12 -12.31
C TYR A 160 23.78 4.35 -10.89
N GLU A 161 24.31 5.54 -10.58
CA GLU A 161 24.73 5.93 -9.23
C GLU A 161 23.52 6.01 -8.26
N ILE A 162 22.38 6.56 -8.73
CA ILE A 162 21.14 6.56 -7.94
C ILE A 162 20.66 5.13 -7.66
N MET A 163 20.66 4.26 -8.70
CA MET A 163 20.29 2.85 -8.52
C MET A 163 21.22 2.13 -7.53
N GLY A 164 22.51 2.48 -7.48
CA GLY A 164 23.46 1.97 -6.48
C GLY A 164 23.05 2.33 -5.05
N ARG A 165 22.74 3.60 -4.82
CA ARG A 165 22.25 4.08 -3.49
C ARG A 165 20.95 3.41 -3.07
N ILE A 166 20.02 3.23 -4.03
CA ILE A 166 18.77 2.50 -3.77
C ILE A 166 19.07 1.05 -3.39
N LYS A 167 19.98 0.38 -4.09
CA LYS A 167 20.37 -0.99 -3.78
C LYS A 167 20.93 -1.12 -2.37
N GLU A 168 21.86 -0.26 -1.98
CA GLU A 168 22.44 -0.22 -0.63
C GLU A 168 21.35 -0.03 0.44
N GLN A 169 20.39 0.88 0.20
CA GLN A 169 19.27 1.11 1.10
C GLN A 169 18.40 -0.13 1.29
N LEU A 170 18.05 -0.81 0.19
CA LEU A 170 17.26 -2.03 0.21
C LEU A 170 18.01 -3.20 0.86
N GLU A 171 19.30 -3.37 0.57
CA GLU A 171 20.16 -4.40 1.20
C GLU A 171 20.30 -4.17 2.72
N ALA A 172 20.23 -2.91 3.17
CA ALA A 172 20.16 -2.57 4.59
C ALA A 172 18.76 -2.82 5.22
N GLY A 173 17.83 -3.42 4.48
CA GLY A 173 16.46 -3.71 4.95
C GLY A 173 15.56 -2.48 5.05
N LYS A 174 15.93 -1.36 4.42
CA LYS A 174 15.17 -0.09 4.47
C LYS A 174 14.42 0.15 3.17
N PRO A 175 13.13 0.57 3.21
CA PRO A 175 12.36 0.86 2.02
C PRO A 175 12.85 2.13 1.33
N VAL A 176 12.69 2.20 -0.01
CA VAL A 176 13.14 3.34 -0.83
C VAL A 176 12.51 4.67 -0.40
N ARG A 177 11.28 4.67 0.09
CA ARG A 177 10.57 5.87 0.58
C ARG A 177 11.26 6.60 1.74
N THR A 178 12.22 5.94 2.42
CA THR A 178 12.99 6.54 3.52
C THR A 178 14.37 7.04 3.07
N LEU A 179 14.70 6.92 1.77
CA LEU A 179 15.94 7.44 1.21
C LEU A 179 15.80 8.97 1.01
N GLU A 180 16.77 9.72 1.50
CA GLU A 180 16.85 11.16 1.22
C GLU A 180 17.30 11.38 -0.22
N VAL A 181 16.46 12.06 -0.99
CA VAL A 181 16.65 12.28 -2.42
C VAL A 181 16.25 13.68 -2.83
N THR A 182 16.85 14.20 -3.89
CA THR A 182 16.43 15.46 -4.51
C THR A 182 15.14 15.28 -5.32
N GLU A 183 14.51 16.38 -5.72
CA GLU A 183 13.32 16.33 -6.59
C GLU A 183 13.63 15.68 -7.94
N GLU A 184 14.81 15.96 -8.51
CA GLU A 184 15.25 15.38 -9.78
C GLU A 184 15.44 13.85 -9.66
N GLU A 185 16.12 13.39 -8.60
CA GLU A 185 16.28 11.98 -8.30
C GLU A 185 14.92 11.29 -8.10
N ASN A 186 13.98 11.96 -7.42
CA ASN A 186 12.64 11.42 -7.17
C ASN A 186 11.85 11.19 -8.48
N VAL A 187 12.04 12.05 -9.49
CA VAL A 187 11.46 11.83 -10.83
C VAL A 187 11.99 10.54 -11.45
N PHE A 188 13.29 10.30 -11.37
CA PHE A 188 13.89 9.06 -11.86
C PHE A 188 13.42 7.84 -11.05
N ILE A 189 13.39 7.91 -9.71
CA ILE A 189 12.94 6.84 -8.83
C ILE A 189 11.51 6.42 -9.15
N LYS A 190 10.61 7.38 -9.41
CA LYS A 190 9.24 7.08 -9.84
C LYS A 190 9.19 6.28 -11.15
N SER A 191 10.12 6.52 -12.07
CA SER A 191 10.22 5.78 -13.34
C SER A 191 10.63 4.32 -13.18
N LEU A 192 11.21 3.95 -12.03
CA LEU A 192 11.58 2.57 -11.71
C LEU A 192 10.40 1.70 -11.26
N PHE A 193 9.27 2.29 -10.91
CA PHE A 193 8.05 1.61 -10.41
C PHE A 193 8.32 0.68 -9.23
N LEU A 194 9.23 1.07 -8.32
CA LEU A 194 9.54 0.31 -7.12
C LEU A 194 8.36 0.37 -6.13
N ILE A 195 8.04 -0.77 -5.53
CA ILE A 195 6.92 -0.88 -4.59
C ILE A 195 7.24 -0.12 -3.31
N THR A 196 8.47 -0.26 -2.83
CA THR A 196 8.91 0.35 -1.56
C THR A 196 9.13 1.86 -1.64
N SER A 197 9.07 2.46 -2.85
CA SER A 197 9.06 3.92 -3.02
C SER A 197 7.68 4.54 -2.80
N LYS A 198 6.61 3.73 -2.81
CA LYS A 198 5.23 4.20 -2.66
C LYS A 198 4.94 4.62 -1.22
N GLN A 199 4.00 5.56 -1.08
CA GLN A 199 3.44 5.95 0.21
C GLN A 199 2.69 4.79 0.85
N VAL A 200 2.79 4.65 2.17
CA VAL A 200 2.10 3.60 2.94
C VAL A 200 1.26 4.23 4.04
N LEU A 201 -0.01 3.86 4.06
CA LEU A 201 -0.93 4.13 5.16
C LEU A 201 -1.09 2.85 5.98
N TYR A 202 -0.77 2.90 7.26
CA TYR A 202 -1.00 1.78 8.18
C TYR A 202 -2.42 1.83 8.74
N SER A 203 -3.17 0.74 8.57
CA SER A 203 -4.50 0.55 9.14
C SER A 203 -4.44 -0.51 10.23
N CYS A 204 -4.38 -0.07 11.49
CA CYS A 204 -4.34 -0.96 12.64
C CYS A 204 -5.74 -1.49 12.93
N ASN A 205 -5.94 -2.81 12.78
CA ASN A 205 -7.18 -3.47 13.16
C ASN A 205 -7.12 -3.84 14.65
N ILE A 206 -7.92 -3.14 15.46
CA ILE A 206 -8.00 -3.32 16.91
C ILE A 206 -9.36 -3.93 17.28
N SER A 207 -9.42 -4.70 18.37
CA SER A 207 -10.69 -5.12 18.94
C SER A 207 -11.40 -3.95 19.61
N ALA A 208 -12.72 -3.86 19.46
CA ALA A 208 -13.52 -2.95 20.27
C ALA A 208 -13.38 -3.34 21.74
N PHE A 209 -12.93 -2.41 22.58
CA PHE A 209 -13.01 -2.58 24.02
C PHE A 209 -14.49 -2.60 24.39
N SER A 210 -15.03 -3.76 24.76
CA SER A 210 -16.35 -3.84 25.38
C SER A 210 -16.22 -3.30 26.80
N SER A 211 -16.47 -2.00 26.98
CA SER A 211 -16.88 -1.51 28.31
C SER A 211 -18.20 -2.21 28.66
N SER A 212 -18.12 -3.03 29.69
CA SER A 212 -19.20 -3.82 30.29
C SER A 212 -20.56 -3.12 30.24
N SER A 213 -21.54 -3.79 29.68
CA SER A 213 -23.01 -3.70 29.82
C SER A 213 -23.75 -3.32 28.54
N SER A 214 -23.83 -4.25 27.61
CA SER A 214 -25.03 -4.65 26.87
C SER A 214 -24.69 -5.73 25.80
N PRO A 215 -25.49 -6.79 25.71
CA PRO A 215 -25.26 -7.84 24.71
C PRO A 215 -25.98 -7.41 23.43
N ASP A 216 -25.29 -6.77 22.52
CA ASP A 216 -25.63 -6.72 21.09
C ASP A 216 -24.75 -5.68 20.41
N ASN A 217 -23.85 -6.17 19.65
CA ASN A 217 -23.17 -5.63 18.48
C ASN A 217 -21.66 -5.92 18.49
N SER A 218 -21.30 -6.93 17.73
CA SER A 218 -19.95 -7.16 17.22
C SER A 218 -19.58 -6.05 16.20
N SER A 219 -19.29 -4.86 16.71
CA SER A 219 -18.77 -3.73 15.91
C SER A 219 -17.28 -3.66 16.12
N SER A 220 -16.51 -4.22 15.19
CA SER A 220 -15.07 -3.94 15.09
C SER A 220 -14.89 -2.45 14.79
N ILE A 221 -14.37 -1.69 15.75
CA ILE A 221 -14.02 -0.30 15.53
C ILE A 221 -12.67 -0.27 14.82
N LEU A 222 -12.68 0.11 13.54
CA LEU A 222 -11.50 0.43 12.78
C LEU A 222 -11.02 1.82 13.18
N ALA A 223 -9.96 1.89 14.00
CA ALA A 223 -9.25 3.14 14.22
C ALA A 223 -8.21 3.32 13.11
N LEU A 224 -8.47 4.26 12.20
CA LEU A 224 -7.48 4.73 11.22
C LEU A 224 -6.52 5.69 11.94
N THR A 225 -5.37 5.19 12.36
CA THR A 225 -4.28 6.04 12.85
C THR A 225 -3.32 6.27 11.70
N THR A 226 -3.28 7.50 11.20
CA THR A 226 -2.25 7.94 10.25
C THR A 226 -0.94 8.06 11.03
N ILE A 227 -0.05 7.07 10.90
CA ILE A 227 1.33 7.22 11.34
C ILE A 227 2.07 7.79 10.14
N THR A 228 2.17 9.13 10.08
CA THR A 228 3.14 9.80 9.24
C THR A 228 4.53 9.40 9.70
N SER A 229 5.43 9.20 8.73
CA SER A 229 6.81 8.74 8.85
C SER A 229 7.64 9.52 9.88
N GLU A 230 7.57 9.12 11.14
CA GLU A 230 8.54 9.49 12.18
C GLU A 230 8.88 8.27 13.04
N PHE A 231 9.38 7.21 12.41
CA PHE A 231 10.23 6.23 13.07
C PHE A 231 11.68 6.50 12.64
N SER A 232 12.18 7.70 12.96
CA SER A 232 13.60 8.00 12.95
C SER A 232 14.00 8.27 14.39
N SER A 233 14.92 7.45 14.91
CA SER A 233 15.60 7.54 16.18
C SER A 233 14.92 6.91 17.40
N ALA A 234 15.07 5.57 17.55
CA ALA A 234 15.28 4.93 18.83
C ALA A 234 15.92 3.56 18.59
N ALA A 235 17.24 3.52 18.45
CA ALA A 235 18.15 2.42 18.78
C ALA A 235 19.55 3.01 18.95
#